data_112a35ce700e2cd88477cd40ebe9817f
#
_entry.id   112a35ce700e2cd88477cd40ebe9817f
#
_cell.length_a   1.000
_cell.length_b   1.000
_cell.length_c   1.000
_cell.angle_alpha   90.00
_cell.angle_beta   90.00
_cell.angle_gamma   90.00
#
_symmetry.space_group_name_H-M   'P 1'
#
loop_
_entity.id
_entity.type
_entity.pdbx_description
1 polymer ?
#
loop_
_entity_poly.entity_id
_entity_poly.type
_entity_poly.pdbx_seq_one_letter_code
_entity_poly.pdbx_strand_id
1 'polypeptide(L)'
;KEIIFGLVFGWAAVASTKLSVPLGGALISARDACVLTSGLVFGAPAGLVSGVIGGVCRFLKEDTYTSLGAGLTTILAGMVGAALRKWMFDDKRPSLFYGTAIAFVLEVVNMLLVFLTNMQNVRESFLLVESAAPPMIAINGLAVFLSMLAVSILSGDFRHRERMKDRLRLAEAFSRWLLVCVVLAFVVSFLFIYVLETKLAYSDAESMLSLYIEDVRDDINDASDENLLRLTRAIKEE
;
A
#
# COMPACT_ATOMS: atom_id res chain seq x y z
N LYS A 1 15.40 -5.84 26.95
CA LYS A 1 15.73 -4.71 26.05
C LYS A 1 14.88 -4.74 24.78
N GLU A 2 14.74 -5.87 24.11
CA GLU A 2 13.95 -6.00 22.85
C GLU A 2 12.48 -5.65 23.05
N ILE A 3 11.84 -6.10 24.12
CA ILE A 3 10.44 -5.77 24.44
C ILE A 3 10.25 -4.25 24.62
N ILE A 4 11.22 -3.57 25.23
CA ILE A 4 11.16 -2.10 25.41
C ILE A 4 11.16 -1.40 24.05
N PHE A 5 12.02 -1.83 23.12
CA PHE A 5 11.97 -1.32 21.76
C PHE A 5 10.66 -1.64 21.06
N GLY A 6 10.10 -2.85 21.28
CA GLY A 6 8.78 -3.22 20.79
C GLY A 6 7.68 -2.28 21.29
N LEU A 7 7.71 -1.90 22.56
CA LEU A 7 6.79 -0.91 23.12
C LEU A 7 6.97 0.47 22.48
N VAL A 8 8.21 0.95 22.36
CA VAL A 8 8.49 2.27 21.74
C VAL A 8 7.99 2.33 20.30
N PHE A 9 8.31 1.31 19.49
CA PHE A 9 7.83 1.24 18.11
C PHE A 9 6.33 0.97 18.01
N GLY A 10 5.74 0.24 18.94
CA GLY A 10 4.31 0.06 19.06
C GLY A 10 3.59 1.39 19.33
N TRP A 11 4.09 2.21 20.25
CA TRP A 11 3.58 3.56 20.47
C TRP A 11 3.78 4.49 19.27
N ALA A 12 4.92 4.39 18.57
CA ALA A 12 5.15 5.12 17.32
C ALA A 12 4.12 4.71 16.25
N ALA A 13 3.78 3.43 16.15
CA ALA A 13 2.73 2.94 15.25
C ALA A 13 1.35 3.49 15.63
N VAL A 14 1.01 3.56 16.90
CA VAL A 14 -0.23 4.18 17.40
C VAL A 14 -0.26 5.67 17.06
N ALA A 15 0.82 6.39 17.30
CA ALA A 15 0.94 7.81 16.95
C ALA A 15 0.77 8.03 15.44
N SER A 16 1.41 7.21 14.60
CA SER A 16 1.25 7.24 13.14
C SER A 16 -0.21 6.96 12.72
N THR A 17 -0.92 6.07 13.42
CA THR A 17 -2.35 5.83 13.16
C THR A 17 -3.22 7.05 13.48
N LYS A 18 -2.87 7.81 14.52
CA LYS A 18 -3.59 9.06 14.87
C LYS A 18 -3.29 10.20 13.89
N LEU A 19 -2.06 10.25 13.37
CA LEU A 19 -1.61 11.24 12.40
C LEU A 19 -1.89 10.84 10.94
N SER A 20 -2.67 9.78 10.72
CA SER A 20 -3.01 9.31 9.38
C SER A 20 -3.78 10.36 8.58
N VAL A 21 -3.45 10.46 7.30
CA VAL A 21 -4.09 11.38 6.35
C VAL A 21 -5.13 10.62 5.55
N PRO A 22 -6.40 11.07 5.51
CA PRO A 22 -7.41 10.46 4.66
C PRO A 22 -7.14 10.81 3.19
N LEU A 23 -7.05 9.80 2.34
CA LEU A 23 -6.90 9.94 0.90
C LEU A 23 -7.70 8.86 0.20
N GLY A 24 -8.60 9.23 -0.70
CA GLY A 24 -9.38 8.27 -1.51
C GLY A 24 -10.23 7.28 -0.70
N GLY A 25 -10.65 7.64 0.52
CA GLY A 25 -11.40 6.73 1.42
C GLY A 25 -10.53 5.79 2.26
N ALA A 26 -9.20 5.81 2.08
CA ALA A 26 -8.23 5.10 2.93
C ALA A 26 -7.49 6.06 3.85
N LEU A 27 -7.01 5.53 4.99
CA LEU A 27 -6.15 6.27 5.92
C LEU A 27 -4.69 5.90 5.67
N ILE A 28 -3.93 6.82 5.09
CA ILE A 28 -2.51 6.65 4.82
C ILE A 28 -1.72 6.91 6.10
N SER A 29 -0.91 5.94 6.51
CA SER A 29 -0.06 6.03 7.70
C SER A 29 1.23 5.23 7.53
N ALA A 30 2.30 5.66 8.20
CA ALA A 30 3.58 4.94 8.25
C ALA A 30 3.62 3.89 9.40
N ARG A 31 2.46 3.42 9.87
CA ARG A 31 2.34 2.47 10.99
C ARG A 31 3.06 1.17 10.72
N ASP A 32 2.83 0.59 9.55
CA ASP A 32 3.38 -0.71 9.17
C ASP A 32 4.90 -0.64 9.01
N ALA A 33 5.43 0.51 8.61
CA ALA A 33 6.85 0.80 8.59
C ALA A 33 7.49 0.76 9.99
N CYS A 34 6.83 1.34 11.00
CA CYS A 34 7.31 1.29 12.39
C CYS A 34 7.39 -0.15 12.90
N VAL A 35 6.34 -0.93 12.68
CA VAL A 35 6.26 -2.32 13.13
C VAL A 35 7.25 -3.21 12.40
N LEU A 36 7.34 -3.11 11.08
CA LEU A 36 8.29 -3.86 10.27
C LEU A 36 9.74 -3.56 10.69
N THR A 37 10.07 -2.28 10.86
CA THR A 37 11.41 -1.86 11.31
C THR A 37 11.72 -2.44 12.69
N SER A 38 10.77 -2.46 13.60
CA SER A 38 10.92 -3.08 14.92
C SER A 38 11.31 -4.56 14.83
N GLY A 39 10.60 -5.34 14.00
CA GLY A 39 10.90 -6.76 13.78
C GLY A 39 12.25 -7.00 13.12
N LEU A 40 12.57 -6.26 12.05
CA LEU A 40 13.81 -6.39 11.29
C LEU A 40 15.06 -5.98 12.08
N VAL A 41 14.95 -4.95 12.94
CA VAL A 41 16.09 -4.36 13.62
C VAL A 41 16.30 -4.95 15.01
N PHE A 42 15.23 -5.18 15.77
CA PHE A 42 15.31 -5.58 17.19
C PHE A 42 14.88 -7.04 17.43
N GLY A 43 14.32 -7.72 16.42
CA GLY A 43 14.00 -9.15 16.46
C GLY A 43 12.57 -9.49 16.85
N ALA A 44 12.34 -10.79 17.09
CA ALA A 44 11.00 -11.34 17.25
C ALA A 44 10.20 -10.73 18.40
N PRO A 45 10.72 -10.58 19.62
CA PRO A 45 9.94 -9.98 20.71
C PRO A 45 9.51 -8.55 20.43
N ALA A 46 10.40 -7.76 19.80
CA ALA A 46 10.09 -6.38 19.45
C ALA A 46 9.03 -6.29 18.34
N GLY A 47 9.18 -7.07 17.26
CA GLY A 47 8.24 -7.11 16.15
C GLY A 47 6.84 -7.57 16.57
N LEU A 48 6.75 -8.63 17.39
CA LEU A 48 5.48 -9.14 17.89
C LEU A 48 4.76 -8.11 18.78
N VAL A 49 5.47 -7.54 19.75
CA VAL A 49 4.88 -6.54 20.67
C VAL A 49 4.40 -5.32 19.90
N SER A 50 5.23 -4.76 19.04
CA SER A 50 4.83 -3.58 18.23
C SER A 50 3.70 -3.90 17.25
N GLY A 51 3.70 -5.10 16.66
CA GLY A 51 2.65 -5.56 15.74
C GLY A 51 1.29 -5.70 16.42
N VAL A 52 1.26 -6.32 17.60
CA VAL A 52 0.03 -6.45 18.38
C VAL A 52 -0.49 -5.08 18.81
N ILE A 53 0.35 -4.22 19.35
CA ILE A 53 -0.06 -2.88 19.79
C ILE A 53 -0.60 -2.05 18.61
N GLY A 54 0.14 -2.00 17.49
CA GLY A 54 -0.26 -1.26 16.30
C GLY A 54 -1.51 -1.83 15.63
N GLY A 55 -1.61 -3.17 15.52
CA GLY A 55 -2.75 -3.87 14.93
C GLY A 55 -4.02 -3.71 15.75
N VAL A 56 -3.96 -3.94 17.07
CA VAL A 56 -5.13 -3.76 17.97
C VAL A 56 -5.61 -2.30 17.94
N CYS A 57 -4.68 -1.33 17.99
CA CYS A 57 -5.06 0.08 17.89
C CYS A 57 -5.79 0.39 16.56
N ARG A 58 -5.42 -0.28 15.49
CA ARG A 58 -6.09 -0.12 14.20
C ARG A 58 -7.47 -0.75 14.18
N PHE A 59 -7.66 -1.91 14.80
CA PHE A 59 -8.97 -2.54 14.93
C PHE A 59 -9.95 -1.70 15.77
N LEU A 60 -9.46 -1.04 16.81
CA LEU A 60 -10.28 -0.19 17.69
C LEU A 60 -10.66 1.16 17.05
N LYS A 61 -10.10 1.50 15.91
CA LYS A 61 -10.46 2.72 15.18
C LYS A 61 -11.65 2.41 14.24
N GLU A 62 -12.85 2.67 14.73
CA GLU A 62 -14.13 2.28 14.12
C GLU A 62 -14.44 2.90 12.75
N ASP A 63 -13.71 3.91 12.31
CA ASP A 63 -14.12 4.80 11.21
C ASP A 63 -13.71 4.34 9.81
N THR A 64 -13.21 3.12 9.60
CA THR A 64 -12.69 2.80 8.27
C THR A 64 -13.02 1.40 7.80
N TYR A 65 -13.56 1.37 6.59
CA TYR A 65 -13.78 0.19 5.76
C TYR A 65 -12.55 -0.74 5.68
N THR A 66 -11.34 -0.18 5.83
CA THR A 66 -10.06 -0.89 5.75
C THR A 66 -9.52 -1.40 7.09
N SER A 67 -10.25 -1.24 8.19
CA SER A 67 -9.70 -1.48 9.55
C SER A 67 -9.26 -2.93 9.78
N LEU A 68 -10.04 -3.90 9.30
CA LEU A 68 -9.74 -5.33 9.44
C LEU A 68 -8.49 -5.73 8.66
N GLY A 69 -8.45 -5.46 7.36
CA GLY A 69 -7.31 -5.80 6.51
C GLY A 69 -6.01 -5.14 6.98
N ALA A 70 -6.07 -3.84 7.21
CA ALA A 70 -4.91 -3.07 7.66
C ALA A 70 -4.43 -3.43 9.07
N GLY A 71 -5.35 -3.78 10.00
CA GLY A 71 -4.98 -4.25 11.34
C GLY A 71 -4.27 -5.61 11.29
N LEU A 72 -4.79 -6.55 10.50
CA LEU A 72 -4.19 -7.86 10.28
C LEU A 72 -2.79 -7.73 9.66
N THR A 73 -2.65 -6.88 8.64
CA THR A 73 -1.35 -6.63 7.99
C THR A 73 -0.33 -6.06 8.96
N THR A 74 -0.73 -5.18 9.86
CA THR A 74 0.18 -4.63 10.88
C THR A 74 0.74 -5.72 11.79
N ILE A 75 -0.09 -6.67 12.22
CA ILE A 75 0.38 -7.82 13.01
C ILE A 75 1.31 -8.69 12.17
N LEU A 76 0.94 -8.97 10.92
CA LEU A 76 1.77 -9.74 9.99
C LEU A 76 3.11 -9.04 9.72
N ALA A 77 3.14 -7.72 9.62
CA ALA A 77 4.39 -6.94 9.45
C ALA A 77 5.40 -7.22 10.56
N GLY A 78 4.93 -7.25 11.81
CA GLY A 78 5.76 -7.58 12.96
C GLY A 78 6.29 -9.03 12.92
N MET A 79 5.41 -9.97 12.58
CA MET A 79 5.77 -11.39 12.46
C MET A 79 6.73 -11.64 11.30
N VAL A 80 6.46 -11.08 10.12
CA VAL A 80 7.30 -11.22 8.93
C VAL A 80 8.66 -10.58 9.15
N GLY A 81 8.73 -9.36 9.73
CA GLY A 81 9.99 -8.72 10.07
C GLY A 81 10.85 -9.57 11.03
N ALA A 82 10.22 -10.15 12.02
CA ALA A 82 10.86 -11.04 12.98
C ALA A 82 11.36 -12.35 12.33
N ALA A 83 10.52 -12.97 11.52
CA ALA A 83 10.84 -14.22 10.82
C ALA A 83 11.98 -14.03 9.80
N LEU A 84 11.92 -12.97 9.00
CA LEU A 84 12.95 -12.66 8.01
C LEU A 84 14.30 -12.37 8.68
N ARG A 85 14.29 -11.65 9.80
CA ARG A 85 15.52 -11.44 10.57
C ARG A 85 16.17 -12.75 10.99
N LYS A 86 15.40 -13.70 11.51
CA LYS A 86 15.90 -14.98 11.99
C LYS A 86 16.31 -15.92 10.85
N TRP A 87 15.46 -16.08 9.82
CA TRP A 87 15.66 -17.09 8.78
C TRP A 87 16.52 -16.62 7.62
N MET A 88 16.42 -15.33 7.27
CA MET A 88 17.11 -14.79 6.10
C MET A 88 18.38 -14.02 6.44
N PHE A 89 18.41 -13.40 7.62
CA PHE A 89 19.51 -12.51 8.01
C PHE A 89 20.35 -13.03 9.19
N ASP A 90 20.18 -14.29 9.64
CA ASP A 90 20.94 -14.91 10.75
C ASP A 90 21.01 -14.00 11.99
N ASP A 91 19.88 -13.47 12.43
CA ASP A 91 19.75 -12.51 13.53
C ASP A 91 20.53 -11.19 13.34
N LYS A 92 21.07 -10.94 12.16
CA LYS A 92 21.71 -9.67 11.82
C LYS A 92 20.69 -8.68 11.28
N ARG A 93 21.00 -7.41 11.39
CA ARG A 93 20.18 -6.36 10.79
C ARG A 93 20.30 -6.38 9.26
N PRO A 94 19.20 -6.36 8.52
CA PRO A 94 19.24 -6.26 7.07
C PRO A 94 19.84 -4.92 6.62
N SER A 95 20.26 -4.85 5.35
CA SER A 95 20.66 -3.56 4.78
C SER A 95 19.45 -2.66 4.56
N LEU A 96 19.68 -1.34 4.48
CA LEU A 96 18.65 -0.35 4.17
C LEU A 96 17.83 -0.74 2.96
N PHE A 97 18.49 -1.16 1.89
CA PHE A 97 17.84 -1.56 0.65
C PHE A 97 16.91 -2.77 0.82
N TYR A 98 17.35 -3.80 1.56
CA TYR A 98 16.50 -4.98 1.80
C TYR A 98 15.28 -4.65 2.67
N GLY A 99 15.47 -3.83 3.70
CA GLY A 99 14.36 -3.39 4.53
C GLY A 99 13.29 -2.65 3.73
N THR A 100 13.72 -1.74 2.85
CA THR A 100 12.81 -1.00 1.97
C THR A 100 12.12 -1.91 0.95
N ALA A 101 12.84 -2.86 0.37
CA ALA A 101 12.27 -3.82 -0.56
C ALA A 101 11.20 -4.71 0.11
N ILE A 102 11.47 -5.16 1.34
CA ILE A 102 10.50 -5.93 2.14
C ILE A 102 9.25 -5.07 2.45
N ALA A 103 9.45 -3.78 2.74
CA ALA A 103 8.34 -2.86 2.98
C ALA A 103 7.42 -2.72 1.75
N PHE A 104 7.98 -2.62 0.55
CA PHE A 104 7.18 -2.58 -0.67
C PHE A 104 6.35 -3.84 -0.87
N VAL A 105 6.94 -5.03 -0.69
CA VAL A 105 6.21 -6.30 -0.80
C VAL A 105 5.11 -6.40 0.26
N LEU A 106 5.42 -6.00 1.49
CA LEU A 106 4.45 -6.05 2.59
C LEU A 106 3.27 -5.11 2.33
N GLU A 107 3.50 -3.94 1.72
CA GLU A 107 2.44 -3.01 1.39
C GLU A 107 1.53 -3.53 0.28
N VAL A 108 2.08 -4.23 -0.71
CA VAL A 108 1.28 -4.93 -1.72
C VAL A 108 0.41 -6.01 -1.06
N VAL A 109 0.95 -6.77 -0.10
CA VAL A 109 0.17 -7.74 0.70
C VAL A 109 -0.92 -7.04 1.52
N ASN A 110 -0.64 -5.86 2.07
CA ASN A 110 -1.63 -5.03 2.77
C ASN A 110 -2.81 -4.69 1.86
N MET A 111 -2.55 -4.19 0.67
CA MET A 111 -3.59 -3.84 -0.30
C MET A 111 -4.41 -5.08 -0.71
N LEU A 112 -3.76 -6.21 -0.91
CA LEU A 112 -4.43 -7.48 -1.20
C LEU A 112 -5.35 -7.90 -0.05
N LEU A 113 -4.91 -7.81 1.21
CA LEU A 113 -5.72 -8.15 2.37
C LEU A 113 -6.89 -7.17 2.56
N VAL A 114 -6.68 -5.88 2.32
CA VAL A 114 -7.77 -4.89 2.32
C VAL A 114 -8.80 -5.24 1.27
N PHE A 115 -8.39 -5.60 0.06
CA PHE A 115 -9.30 -6.04 -0.99
C PHE A 115 -10.07 -7.31 -0.60
N LEU A 116 -9.38 -8.34 -0.11
CA LEU A 116 -9.97 -9.62 0.28
C LEU A 116 -10.94 -9.50 1.47
N THR A 117 -10.67 -8.61 2.41
CA THR A 117 -11.56 -8.40 3.57
C THR A 117 -12.83 -7.61 3.24
N ASN A 118 -12.87 -6.99 2.06
CA ASN A 118 -13.99 -6.15 1.61
C ASN A 118 -14.62 -6.62 0.30
N MET A 119 -14.63 -7.91 0.03
CA MET A 119 -15.18 -8.52 -1.19
C MET A 119 -16.70 -8.32 -1.36
N GLN A 120 -17.40 -7.82 -0.35
CA GLN A 120 -18.85 -7.56 -0.45
C GLN A 120 -19.17 -6.44 -1.47
N ASN A 121 -18.28 -5.45 -1.60
CA ASN A 121 -18.38 -4.34 -2.54
C ASN A 121 -17.12 -4.26 -3.40
N VAL A 122 -16.96 -5.21 -4.32
CA VAL A 122 -15.75 -5.38 -5.15
C VAL A 122 -15.33 -4.09 -5.85
N ARG A 123 -16.30 -3.35 -6.42
CA ARG A 123 -16.03 -2.11 -7.15
C ARG A 123 -15.45 -1.01 -6.24
N GLU A 124 -16.05 -0.81 -5.08
CA GLU A 124 -15.57 0.19 -4.11
C GLU A 124 -14.20 -0.18 -3.54
N SER A 125 -14.02 -1.47 -3.24
CA SER A 125 -12.73 -2.00 -2.76
C SER A 125 -11.62 -1.83 -3.79
N PHE A 126 -11.93 -2.04 -5.07
CA PHE A 126 -11.00 -1.87 -6.16
C PHE A 126 -10.58 -0.40 -6.32
N LEU A 127 -11.54 0.53 -6.40
CA LEU A 127 -11.28 1.97 -6.52
C LEU A 127 -10.48 2.50 -5.32
N LEU A 128 -10.77 1.98 -4.12
CA LEU A 128 -10.04 2.35 -2.92
C LEU A 128 -8.59 1.88 -2.98
N VAL A 129 -8.35 0.62 -3.36
CA VAL A 129 -6.99 0.07 -3.50
C VAL A 129 -6.23 0.80 -4.60
N GLU A 130 -6.84 1.06 -5.74
CA GLU A 130 -6.23 1.79 -6.85
C GLU A 130 -5.76 3.19 -6.43
N SER A 131 -6.59 3.93 -5.71
CA SER A 131 -6.25 5.29 -5.26
C SER A 131 -5.25 5.32 -4.12
N ALA A 132 -5.31 4.35 -3.19
CA ALA A 132 -4.52 4.33 -1.97
C ALA A 132 -3.16 3.62 -2.11
N ALA A 133 -3.04 2.61 -2.99
CA ALA A 133 -1.84 1.78 -3.07
C ALA A 133 -0.57 2.56 -3.45
N PRO A 134 -0.52 3.42 -4.49
CA PRO A 134 0.70 4.11 -4.85
C PRO A 134 1.27 5.00 -3.72
N PRO A 135 0.48 5.88 -3.08
CA PRO A 135 1.00 6.70 -1.99
C PRO A 135 1.36 5.88 -0.74
N MET A 136 0.64 4.80 -0.42
CA MET A 136 0.96 3.97 0.74
C MET A 136 2.26 3.20 0.54
N ILE A 137 2.50 2.63 -0.62
CA ILE A 137 3.76 1.95 -0.98
C ILE A 137 4.93 2.92 -0.86
N ALA A 138 4.79 4.13 -1.42
CA ALA A 138 5.84 5.15 -1.39
C ALA A 138 6.15 5.61 0.04
N ILE A 139 5.13 5.93 0.83
CA ILE A 139 5.29 6.45 2.20
C ILE A 139 5.85 5.38 3.13
N ASN A 140 5.34 4.14 3.10
CA ASN A 140 5.84 3.07 3.95
C ASN A 140 7.26 2.64 3.57
N GLY A 141 7.57 2.57 2.27
CA GLY A 141 8.93 2.30 1.81
C GLY A 141 9.93 3.36 2.26
N LEU A 142 9.58 4.64 2.11
CA LEU A 142 10.41 5.75 2.56
C LEU A 142 10.54 5.78 4.09
N ALA A 143 9.46 5.51 4.82
CA ALA A 143 9.46 5.47 6.28
C ALA A 143 10.36 4.35 6.82
N VAL A 144 10.33 3.14 6.23
CA VAL A 144 11.26 2.06 6.60
C VAL A 144 12.70 2.44 6.28
N PHE A 145 12.96 3.00 5.10
CA PHE A 145 14.29 3.47 4.73
C PHE A 145 14.85 4.47 5.76
N LEU A 146 14.08 5.51 6.08
CA LEU A 146 14.49 6.55 7.03
C LEU A 146 14.64 5.99 8.46
N SER A 147 13.72 5.13 8.89
CA SER A 147 13.80 4.50 10.23
C SER A 147 15.04 3.62 10.37
N MET A 148 15.32 2.80 9.37
CA MET A 148 16.52 1.96 9.37
C MET A 148 17.81 2.78 9.23
N LEU A 149 17.77 3.88 8.46
CA LEU A 149 18.87 4.82 8.35
C LEU A 149 19.17 5.47 9.72
N ALA A 150 18.13 5.97 10.40
CA ALA A 150 18.26 6.56 11.72
C ALA A 150 18.85 5.57 12.73
N VAL A 151 18.35 4.33 12.76
CA VAL A 151 18.91 3.29 13.63
C VAL A 151 20.36 2.96 13.27
N SER A 152 20.72 2.92 11.98
CA SER A 152 22.09 2.66 11.53
C SER A 152 23.06 3.77 11.95
N ILE A 153 22.63 5.04 11.88
CA ILE A 153 23.41 6.18 12.34
C ILE A 153 23.59 6.14 13.86
N LEU A 154 22.52 5.94 14.62
CA LEU A 154 22.53 5.92 16.09
C LEU A 154 23.35 4.74 16.65
N SER A 155 23.33 3.59 15.97
CA SER A 155 24.10 2.42 16.38
C SER A 155 25.57 2.45 15.94
N GLY A 156 26.00 3.45 15.17
CA GLY A 156 27.37 3.57 14.67
C GLY A 156 27.77 2.50 13.63
N ASP A 157 26.81 1.74 13.14
CA ASP A 157 27.03 0.56 12.27
C ASP A 157 27.56 0.94 10.87
N PHE A 158 27.47 2.22 10.49
CA PHE A 158 28.03 2.73 9.23
C PHE A 158 29.54 2.53 9.13
N ARG A 159 30.26 2.61 10.25
CA ARG A 159 31.71 2.47 10.28
C ARG A 159 32.22 1.01 10.24
N HIS A 160 31.38 0.05 10.65
CA HIS A 160 31.76 -1.36 10.73
C HIS A 160 31.53 -2.14 9.44
N ARG A 161 30.65 -1.66 8.59
CA ARG A 161 30.22 -2.36 7.37
C ARG A 161 31.25 -2.38 6.24
N GLU A 162 32.21 -1.44 6.24
CA GLU A 162 33.30 -1.44 5.24
C GLU A 162 34.32 -2.56 5.45
N ARG A 163 34.45 -3.07 6.67
CA ARG A 163 35.43 -4.12 6.99
C ARG A 163 34.96 -5.57 6.75
N MET A 164 33.68 -5.79 6.55
CA MET A 164 33.11 -7.15 6.39
C MET A 164 32.79 -7.54 4.94
N LYS A 165 33.38 -6.87 3.96
CA LYS A 165 33.11 -7.08 2.53
C LYS A 165 33.62 -8.41 1.95
N ASP A 166 34.39 -9.18 2.69
CA ASP A 166 35.22 -10.24 2.11
C ASP A 166 34.73 -11.69 2.24
N ARG A 167 33.59 -11.97 2.87
CA ARG A 167 33.08 -13.36 2.90
C ARG A 167 31.55 -13.43 2.78
N LEU A 168 31.00 -12.93 1.69
CA LEU A 168 29.64 -13.30 1.33
C LEU A 168 29.66 -14.72 0.73
N ARG A 169 29.07 -15.69 1.44
CA ARG A 169 28.81 -17.01 0.88
C ARG A 169 28.00 -16.86 -0.39
N LEU A 170 28.37 -17.56 -1.42
CA LEU A 170 27.71 -17.51 -2.75
C LEU A 170 26.19 -17.70 -2.64
N ALA A 171 25.73 -18.53 -1.71
CA ALA A 171 24.33 -18.76 -1.41
C ALA A 171 23.60 -17.52 -0.88
N GLU A 172 24.26 -16.71 -0.03
CA GLU A 172 23.69 -15.46 0.49
C GLU A 172 23.60 -14.39 -0.60
N ALA A 173 24.60 -14.33 -1.47
CA ALA A 173 24.56 -13.44 -2.63
C ALA A 173 23.43 -13.83 -3.59
N PHE A 174 23.29 -15.11 -3.88
CA PHE A 174 22.23 -15.63 -4.74
C PHE A 174 20.83 -15.37 -4.17
N SER A 175 20.59 -15.70 -2.90
CA SER A 175 19.31 -15.43 -2.22
C SER A 175 18.95 -13.95 -2.24
N ARG A 176 19.94 -13.07 -2.08
CA ARG A 176 19.74 -11.62 -2.14
C ARG A 176 19.35 -11.14 -3.53
N TRP A 177 20.06 -11.62 -4.57
CA TRP A 177 19.73 -11.29 -5.94
C TRP A 177 18.33 -11.79 -6.33
N LEU A 178 17.98 -12.99 -5.89
CA LEU A 178 16.65 -13.57 -6.13
C LEU A 178 15.55 -12.72 -5.49
N LEU A 179 15.73 -12.28 -4.25
CA LEU A 179 14.79 -11.38 -3.57
C LEU A 179 14.64 -10.05 -4.31
N VAL A 180 15.76 -9.45 -4.73
CA VAL A 180 15.73 -8.22 -5.52
C VAL A 180 14.98 -8.40 -6.83
N CYS A 181 15.23 -9.51 -7.55
CA CYS A 181 14.53 -9.82 -8.80
C CYS A 181 13.03 -10.01 -8.58
N VAL A 182 12.61 -10.73 -7.53
CA VAL A 182 11.20 -10.92 -7.19
C VAL A 182 10.52 -9.59 -6.86
N VAL A 183 11.14 -8.77 -6.02
CA VAL A 183 10.60 -7.44 -5.68
C VAL A 183 10.51 -6.55 -6.91
N LEU A 184 11.56 -6.53 -7.74
CA LEU A 184 11.56 -5.74 -8.97
C LEU A 184 10.46 -6.22 -9.93
N ALA A 185 10.29 -7.54 -10.09
CA ALA A 185 9.23 -8.11 -10.91
C ALA A 185 7.84 -7.70 -10.39
N PHE A 186 7.62 -7.73 -9.07
CA PHE A 186 6.37 -7.28 -8.46
C PHE A 186 6.11 -5.79 -8.71
N VAL A 187 7.12 -4.95 -8.49
CA VAL A 187 6.99 -3.49 -8.71
C VAL A 187 6.70 -3.19 -10.19
N VAL A 188 7.42 -3.85 -11.10
CA VAL A 188 7.21 -3.67 -12.55
C VAL A 188 5.82 -4.15 -12.96
N SER A 189 5.38 -5.33 -12.48
CA SER A 189 4.05 -5.86 -12.77
C SER A 189 2.95 -4.94 -12.23
N PHE A 190 3.11 -4.43 -11.02
CA PHE A 190 2.16 -3.50 -10.42
C PHE A 190 2.07 -2.19 -11.21
N LEU A 191 3.21 -1.59 -11.58
CA LEU A 191 3.24 -0.39 -12.40
C LEU A 191 2.62 -0.62 -13.79
N PHE A 192 2.88 -1.79 -14.38
CA PHE A 192 2.32 -2.13 -15.68
C PHE A 192 0.80 -2.27 -15.62
N ILE A 193 0.28 -3.01 -14.63
CA ILE A 193 -1.17 -3.16 -14.41
C ILE A 193 -1.81 -1.79 -14.14
N TYR A 194 -1.20 -0.97 -13.27
CA TYR A 194 -1.70 0.37 -12.95
C TYR A 194 -1.81 1.27 -14.19
N VAL A 195 -0.77 1.30 -15.03
CA VAL A 195 -0.77 2.09 -16.28
C VAL A 195 -1.80 1.55 -17.28
N LEU A 196 -1.94 0.23 -17.37
CA LEU A 196 -2.90 -0.40 -18.28
C LEU A 196 -4.34 -0.09 -17.86
N GLU A 197 -4.67 -0.26 -16.58
CA GLU A 197 -6.01 0.01 -16.04
C GLU A 197 -6.36 1.50 -16.11
N THR A 198 -5.42 2.37 -15.82
CA THR A 198 -5.64 3.81 -15.97
C THR A 198 -6.01 4.17 -17.42
N LYS A 199 -5.30 3.60 -18.41
CA LYS A 199 -5.63 3.80 -19.81
C LYS A 199 -6.99 3.23 -20.20
N LEU A 200 -7.31 2.02 -19.73
CA LEU A 200 -8.62 1.40 -19.98
C LEU A 200 -9.75 2.21 -19.37
N ALA A 201 -9.61 2.65 -18.13
CA ALA A 201 -10.60 3.48 -17.44
C ALA A 201 -10.85 4.81 -18.16
N TYR A 202 -9.81 5.46 -18.69
CA TYR A 202 -9.97 6.67 -19.50
C TYR A 202 -10.69 6.38 -20.81
N SER A 203 -10.35 5.28 -21.51
CA SER A 203 -11.01 4.87 -22.75
C SER A 203 -12.49 4.52 -22.54
N ASP A 204 -12.79 3.81 -21.45
CA ASP A 204 -14.18 3.47 -21.08
C ASP A 204 -14.99 4.71 -20.70
N ALA A 205 -14.40 5.65 -19.97
CA ALA A 205 -15.04 6.92 -19.63
C ALA A 205 -15.33 7.76 -20.88
N GLU A 206 -14.38 7.82 -21.82
CA GLU A 206 -14.55 8.53 -23.09
C GLU A 206 -15.66 7.89 -23.95
N SER A 207 -15.70 6.56 -24.03
CA SER A 207 -16.73 5.83 -24.77
C SER A 207 -18.13 6.00 -24.15
N MET A 208 -18.23 5.94 -22.82
CA MET A 208 -19.47 6.20 -22.09
C MET A 208 -19.95 7.63 -22.29
N LEU A 209 -19.04 8.61 -22.25
CA LEU A 209 -19.38 10.01 -22.46
C LEU A 209 -19.85 10.27 -23.88
N SER A 210 -19.23 9.64 -24.89
CA SER A 210 -19.63 9.76 -26.29
C SER A 210 -21.02 9.17 -26.53
N LEU A 211 -21.33 8.00 -25.94
CA LEU A 211 -22.66 7.39 -25.99
C LEU A 211 -23.72 8.28 -25.32
N TYR A 212 -23.38 8.88 -24.17
CA TYR A 212 -24.31 9.76 -23.47
C TYR A 212 -24.58 11.07 -24.25
N ILE A 213 -23.56 11.61 -24.91
CA ILE A 213 -23.73 12.80 -25.79
C ILE A 213 -24.59 12.46 -27.01
N GLU A 214 -24.45 11.28 -27.60
CA GLU A 214 -25.23 10.82 -28.73
C GLU A 214 -26.70 10.63 -28.35
N ASP A 215 -26.96 9.98 -27.19
CA ASP A 215 -28.31 9.78 -26.65
C ASP A 215 -29.03 11.12 -26.38
N VAL A 216 -28.36 12.06 -25.71
CA VAL A 216 -28.89 13.41 -25.47
C VAL A 216 -29.14 14.19 -26.77
N ARG A 217 -28.27 14.01 -27.75
CA ARG A 217 -28.42 14.65 -29.06
C ARG A 217 -29.64 14.13 -29.83
N ASP A 218 -29.86 12.83 -29.74
CA ASP A 218 -31.04 12.20 -30.39
C ASP A 218 -32.35 12.63 -29.70
N ASP A 219 -32.35 12.70 -28.36
CA ASP A 219 -33.49 13.23 -27.59
C ASP A 219 -33.80 14.70 -27.94
N ILE A 220 -32.81 15.52 -28.16
CA ILE A 220 -32.99 16.93 -28.57
C ILE A 220 -33.52 17.02 -30.00
N ASN A 221 -33.05 16.18 -30.90
CA ASN A 221 -33.53 16.14 -32.29
C ASN A 221 -34.99 15.69 -32.36
N ASP A 222 -35.35 14.63 -31.63
CA ASP A 222 -36.74 14.12 -31.57
C ASP A 222 -37.70 15.16 -30.98
N ALA A 223 -37.30 15.84 -29.90
CA ALA A 223 -38.07 16.92 -29.29
C ALA A 223 -38.25 18.12 -30.26
N SER A 224 -37.23 18.42 -31.06
CA SER A 224 -37.25 19.48 -32.08
C SER A 224 -38.24 19.11 -33.22
N ASP A 225 -38.18 17.89 -33.69
CA ASP A 225 -39.05 17.38 -34.78
C ASP A 225 -40.51 17.31 -34.33
N GLU A 226 -40.80 16.89 -33.09
CA GLU A 226 -42.17 16.89 -32.55
C GLU A 226 -42.72 18.32 -32.41
N ASN A 227 -41.92 19.28 -31.99
CA ASN A 227 -42.33 20.68 -31.94
C ASN A 227 -42.58 21.28 -33.33
N LEU A 228 -41.74 20.96 -34.32
CA LEU A 228 -41.97 21.36 -35.73
C LEU A 228 -43.23 20.74 -36.31
N LEU A 229 -43.52 19.49 -36.00
CA LEU A 229 -44.76 18.83 -36.42
C LEU A 229 -46.02 19.45 -35.77
N ARG A 230 -45.94 19.86 -34.52
CA ARG A 230 -47.03 20.58 -33.83
C ARG A 230 -47.29 21.95 -34.45
N LEU A 231 -46.24 22.72 -34.75
CA LEU A 231 -46.31 24.01 -35.40
C LEU A 231 -46.88 23.91 -36.83
N THR A 232 -46.46 22.93 -37.63
CA THR A 232 -46.97 22.70 -38.98
C THR A 232 -48.45 22.28 -38.99
N ARG A 233 -48.93 21.54 -37.99
CA ARG A 233 -50.37 21.23 -37.84
C ARG A 233 -51.17 22.46 -37.45
N ALA A 234 -50.69 23.27 -36.55
CA ALA A 234 -51.36 24.50 -36.15
C ALA A 234 -51.53 25.49 -37.30
N ILE A 235 -50.52 25.63 -38.17
CA ILE A 235 -50.58 26.49 -39.37
C ILE A 235 -51.53 25.95 -40.44
N LYS A 236 -51.81 24.66 -40.48
CA LYS A 236 -52.65 24.03 -41.46
C LYS A 236 -54.13 24.05 -41.06
N GLU A 237 -54.46 24.34 -39.82
CA GLU A 237 -55.81 24.44 -39.24
C GLU A 237 -56.31 25.89 -39.22
N GLU A 238 -55.51 26.92 -39.54
CA GLU A 238 -55.92 28.29 -39.87
C GLU A 238 -56.14 28.45 -41.39
#